data_a36ca364ee52bbb70fbd4ca0b7aab80b
#
_entry.id   a36ca364ee52bbb70fbd4ca0b7aab80b
#
_cell.length_a   1.000
_cell.length_b   1.000
_cell.length_c   1.000
_cell.angle_alpha   90.00
_cell.angle_beta   90.00
_cell.angle_gamma   90.00
#
_symmetry.space_group_name_H-M   'P 1'
#
loop_
_entity.id
_entity.type
_entity.pdbx_description
1 polymer ?
#
loop_
_entity_poly.entity_id
_entity_poly.type
_entity_poly.pdbx_seq_one_letter_code
_entity_poly.pdbx_strand_id
1 'polypeptide(L)'
;MRRLMMTAAAATAAALALTACGTTEPAADSDDAKKAGEGITLTDASGTKVELDGPAKKVVGTEWHEVELLISLGVDPVGVADVKGYKTWDQAVPLKNEPKDIGTRGEPSMDTIAALKPDLIVASTDLPPAAVKQLRKVAPVLEVRSASAADPIGQMTKNLDIIAEATGSGERAEKIKDAFDAKVTEGKKALADAGLDGAPVAFADGYDISNQVSIRPYTSGSLIGAVNEQLGLKNAWKVEGDKDYGLGTTDVEGLTKLGDDVRFAYIGNDGDKGSTPFTDALAKDKVWTSLPFVKKGDVHRLPDGIWMFGGQESMGAYIDALVKELTK
;
A
#
# COMPACT_ATOMS: atom_id res chain seq x y z
N MET A 1 33.06 -19.80 78.96
CA MET A 1 33.31 -21.26 79.23
C MET A 1 33.55 -21.92 77.85
N ARG A 2 34.79 -22.30 77.68
CA ARG A 2 35.34 -23.59 77.32
C ARG A 2 34.95 -24.04 75.90
N ARG A 3 35.82 -24.01 75.03
CA ARG A 3 36.99 -24.85 74.62
C ARG A 3 36.65 -25.62 73.38
N LEU A 4 37.41 -25.36 72.31
CA LEU A 4 38.61 -26.14 71.85
C LEU A 4 38.17 -27.48 71.27
N MET A 5 38.62 -28.01 70.18
CA MET A 5 39.90 -28.05 69.45
C MET A 5 39.65 -28.92 68.21
N MET A 6 40.23 -28.54 67.08
CA MET A 6 41.39 -29.22 66.44
C MET A 6 41.11 -30.65 65.97
N THR A 7 41.51 -31.14 64.86
CA THR A 7 42.74 -31.17 64.03
C THR A 7 42.43 -31.92 62.77
N ALA A 8 42.86 -31.54 61.61
CA ALA A 8 44.10 -31.80 60.93
C ALA A 8 44.14 -33.14 60.21
N ALA A 9 44.48 -33.10 59.04
CA ALA A 9 45.67 -33.49 58.22
C ALA A 9 45.37 -34.71 57.35
N ALA A 10 45.69 -34.67 56.19
CA ALA A 10 46.90 -34.75 55.31
C ALA A 10 46.78 -35.96 54.39
N ALA A 11 46.92 -35.67 53.15
CA ALA A 11 48.07 -35.97 52.22
C ALA A 11 48.11 -37.34 51.60
N THR A 12 48.38 -37.39 50.45
CA THR A 12 49.41 -37.76 49.44
C THR A 12 48.87 -38.80 48.46
N ALA A 13 49.21 -38.88 47.27
CA ALA A 13 50.19 -38.56 46.28
C ALA A 13 49.94 -39.42 45.05
N ALA A 14 50.11 -38.84 43.91
CA ALA A 14 50.77 -39.27 42.69
C ALA A 14 50.77 -40.74 42.24
N ALA A 15 50.48 -40.94 40.94
CA ALA A 15 51.42 -41.58 40.04
C ALA A 15 50.93 -41.49 38.56
N LEU A 16 51.88 -41.15 37.72
CA LEU A 16 51.87 -41.06 36.27
C LEU A 16 51.69 -42.43 35.60
N ALA A 17 51.06 -42.49 34.45
CA ALA A 17 51.51 -43.33 33.34
C ALA A 17 51.02 -42.76 32.00
N LEU A 18 52.00 -42.36 31.19
CA LEU A 18 51.86 -42.10 29.75
C LEU A 18 51.66 -43.43 29.02
N THR A 19 50.70 -43.41 28.05
CA THR A 19 50.95 -44.17 26.80
C THR A 19 50.20 -43.40 25.68
N ALA A 20 51.01 -42.98 24.71
CA ALA A 20 50.56 -42.44 23.42
C ALA A 20 50.11 -43.61 22.55
N CYS A 21 48.99 -43.37 21.78
CA CYS A 21 48.91 -43.78 20.38
C CYS A 21 47.71 -43.09 19.72
N GLY A 22 47.99 -42.46 18.61
CA GLY A 22 47.08 -41.63 17.87
C GLY A 22 45.92 -42.36 17.23
N THR A 23 44.84 -41.65 17.11
CA THR A 23 43.86 -41.79 16.04
C THR A 23 43.29 -40.44 15.74
N THR A 24 43.29 -40.14 14.48
CA THR A 24 42.74 -38.99 13.78
C THR A 24 41.32 -38.63 14.30
N GLU A 25 41.19 -37.47 14.92
CA GLU A 25 39.86 -36.83 15.12
C GLU A 25 39.32 -36.43 13.77
N PRO A 26 38.07 -36.77 13.45
CA PRO A 26 37.36 -36.08 12.39
C PRO A 26 37.11 -34.65 12.87
N ALA A 27 37.41 -33.69 12.00
CA ALA A 27 37.03 -32.29 12.19
C ALA A 27 35.56 -32.22 12.63
N ALA A 28 35.34 -31.59 13.76
CA ALA A 28 33.99 -31.17 14.13
C ALA A 28 33.53 -30.21 13.05
N ASP A 29 32.60 -30.66 12.21
CA ASP A 29 31.73 -29.79 11.47
C ASP A 29 31.08 -28.87 12.49
N SER A 30 31.44 -27.59 12.42
CA SER A 30 30.66 -26.54 13.01
C SER A 30 29.33 -26.53 12.26
N ASP A 31 28.35 -27.26 12.77
CA ASP A 31 26.96 -27.02 12.52
C ASP A 31 26.67 -25.56 12.93
N ASP A 32 26.82 -24.65 11.97
CA ASP A 32 26.06 -23.43 11.94
C ASP A 32 24.58 -23.85 11.75
N ALA A 33 24.01 -24.33 12.85
CA ALA A 33 22.55 -24.44 12.95
C ALA A 33 22.01 -23.00 12.72
N LYS A 34 21.64 -22.71 11.45
CA LYS A 34 20.75 -21.62 11.16
C LYS A 34 19.67 -21.67 12.23
N LYS A 35 19.61 -20.63 13.10
CA LYS A 35 18.40 -20.35 13.88
C LYS A 35 17.29 -20.25 12.85
N ALA A 36 16.47 -21.28 12.72
CA ALA A 36 15.20 -21.20 12.05
C ALA A 36 14.46 -20.05 12.72
N GLY A 37 14.14 -19.00 11.96
CA GLY A 37 13.33 -17.89 12.48
C GLY A 37 12.03 -18.47 13.02
N GLU A 38 11.51 -17.89 14.09
CA GLU A 38 10.15 -18.24 14.54
C GLU A 38 9.20 -18.08 13.36
N GLY A 39 8.44 -19.14 13.04
CA GLY A 39 7.45 -19.11 11.96
C GLY A 39 6.40 -18.03 12.21
N ILE A 40 5.93 -17.40 11.15
CA ILE A 40 4.89 -16.37 11.21
C ILE A 40 3.57 -17.01 10.80
N THR A 41 2.52 -16.82 11.60
CA THR A 41 1.17 -17.26 11.26
C THR A 41 0.23 -16.07 11.23
N LEU A 42 -0.34 -15.79 10.06
CA LEU A 42 -1.25 -14.70 9.81
C LEU A 42 -2.65 -15.22 9.47
N THR A 43 -3.66 -14.37 9.65
CA THR A 43 -5.00 -14.64 9.09
C THR A 43 -5.29 -13.56 8.06
N ASP A 44 -5.45 -13.97 6.80
CA ASP A 44 -5.68 -13.07 5.68
C ASP A 44 -7.11 -12.50 5.64
N ALA A 45 -7.39 -11.61 4.68
CA ALA A 45 -8.71 -10.98 4.53
C ALA A 45 -9.83 -11.96 4.17
N SER A 46 -9.51 -13.15 3.66
CA SER A 46 -10.48 -14.24 3.41
C SER A 46 -10.74 -15.13 4.63
N GLY A 47 -10.02 -14.87 5.75
CA GLY A 47 -10.05 -15.72 6.95
C GLY A 47 -9.16 -16.96 6.85
N THR A 48 -8.33 -17.06 5.82
CA THR A 48 -7.40 -18.18 5.65
C THR A 48 -6.14 -17.96 6.49
N LYS A 49 -5.66 -19.03 7.14
CA LYS A 49 -4.36 -18.99 7.80
C LYS A 49 -3.23 -19.10 6.79
N VAL A 50 -2.28 -18.20 6.91
CA VAL A 50 -1.05 -18.14 6.10
C VAL A 50 0.13 -18.41 7.02
N GLU A 51 0.89 -19.44 6.73
CA GLU A 51 2.05 -19.86 7.51
C GLU A 51 3.32 -19.59 6.70
N LEU A 52 4.29 -18.91 7.30
CA LEU A 52 5.59 -18.59 6.72
C LEU A 52 6.69 -19.12 7.64
N ASP A 53 7.78 -19.62 7.09
CA ASP A 53 8.94 -20.11 7.84
C ASP A 53 9.75 -18.99 8.51
N GLY A 54 9.36 -17.73 8.26
CA GLY A 54 9.97 -16.48 8.75
C GLY A 54 9.57 -15.32 7.86
N PRO A 55 10.14 -14.13 8.08
CA PRO A 55 9.83 -12.95 7.29
C PRO A 55 10.07 -13.14 5.80
N ALA A 56 9.05 -12.91 4.98
CA ALA A 56 9.10 -13.07 3.53
C ALA A 56 10.10 -12.10 2.88
N LYS A 57 10.86 -12.58 1.89
CA LYS A 57 11.90 -11.83 1.19
C LYS A 57 11.71 -11.78 -0.32
N LYS A 58 11.20 -12.87 -0.91
CA LYS A 58 10.93 -12.99 -2.33
C LYS A 58 9.44 -12.86 -2.57
N VAL A 59 8.94 -11.62 -2.57
CA VAL A 59 7.52 -11.35 -2.59
C VAL A 59 7.06 -11.00 -4.00
N VAL A 60 5.88 -11.49 -4.37
CA VAL A 60 5.15 -11.09 -5.59
C VAL A 60 3.92 -10.29 -5.17
N GLY A 61 3.66 -9.15 -5.83
CA GLY A 61 2.46 -8.35 -5.68
C GLY A 61 1.56 -8.43 -6.90
N THR A 62 0.27 -8.68 -6.71
CA THR A 62 -0.69 -8.85 -7.81
C THR A 62 -1.49 -7.58 -8.09
N GLU A 63 -1.42 -6.57 -7.23
CA GLU A 63 -2.06 -5.27 -7.38
C GLU A 63 -1.08 -4.16 -6.97
N TRP A 64 -1.21 -2.96 -7.54
CA TRP A 64 -0.27 -1.86 -7.32
C TRP A 64 -0.26 -1.34 -5.89
N HIS A 65 -1.40 -1.31 -5.21
CA HIS A 65 -1.47 -1.00 -3.79
C HIS A 65 -0.54 -1.86 -2.93
N GLU A 66 -0.55 -3.18 -3.17
CA GLU A 66 0.31 -4.13 -2.45
C GLU A 66 1.78 -3.91 -2.76
N VAL A 67 2.07 -3.60 -4.04
CA VAL A 67 3.44 -3.31 -4.51
C VAL A 67 3.96 -2.03 -3.85
N GLU A 68 3.15 -0.97 -3.80
CA GLU A 68 3.49 0.27 -3.10
C GLU A 68 3.83 0.01 -1.63
N LEU A 69 2.96 -0.73 -0.92
CA LEU A 69 3.17 -1.06 0.49
C LEU A 69 4.45 -1.88 0.71
N LEU A 70 4.73 -2.87 -0.14
CA LEU A 70 5.97 -3.66 -0.07
C LEU A 70 7.20 -2.77 -0.21
N ILE A 71 7.25 -1.90 -1.22
CA ILE A 71 8.39 -1.00 -1.46
C ILE A 71 8.53 0.01 -0.31
N SER A 72 7.43 0.55 0.18
CA SER A 72 7.40 1.46 1.33
C SER A 72 7.96 0.77 2.58
N LEU A 73 7.66 -0.50 2.78
CA LEU A 73 8.19 -1.34 3.86
C LEU A 73 9.65 -1.79 3.63
N GLY A 74 10.24 -1.47 2.48
CA GLY A 74 11.63 -1.80 2.15
C GLY A 74 11.82 -3.19 1.56
N VAL A 75 10.76 -3.79 1.05
CA VAL A 75 10.77 -5.08 0.37
C VAL A 75 10.58 -4.84 -1.13
N ASP A 76 11.65 -5.02 -1.90
CA ASP A 76 11.58 -4.90 -3.35
C ASP A 76 10.96 -6.17 -3.95
N PRO A 77 9.77 -6.10 -4.57
CA PRO A 77 9.09 -7.29 -5.09
C PRO A 77 9.89 -7.93 -6.24
N VAL A 78 9.87 -9.27 -6.33
CA VAL A 78 10.51 -10.00 -7.43
C VAL A 78 9.59 -10.13 -8.65
N GLY A 79 8.29 -9.96 -8.48
CA GLY A 79 7.27 -9.97 -9.51
C GLY A 79 6.15 -8.97 -9.22
N VAL A 80 5.70 -8.26 -10.25
CA VAL A 80 4.67 -7.21 -10.17
C VAL A 80 3.72 -7.37 -11.35
N ALA A 81 2.43 -7.28 -11.10
CA ALA A 81 1.45 -7.26 -12.16
C ALA A 81 1.46 -5.88 -12.85
N ASP A 82 1.49 -5.89 -14.19
CA ASP A 82 1.48 -4.69 -15.03
C ASP A 82 2.52 -3.64 -14.60
N VAL A 83 3.79 -4.01 -14.69
CA VAL A 83 4.94 -3.15 -14.35
C VAL A 83 4.89 -1.82 -15.09
N LYS A 84 4.44 -1.81 -16.34
CA LYS A 84 4.33 -0.59 -17.14
C LYS A 84 3.26 0.34 -16.56
N GLY A 85 2.10 -0.19 -16.22
CA GLY A 85 1.01 0.57 -15.61
C GLY A 85 1.44 1.13 -14.25
N TYR A 86 2.08 0.33 -13.39
CA TYR A 86 2.64 0.80 -12.12
C TYR A 86 3.56 2.02 -12.32
N LYS A 87 4.57 1.91 -13.20
CA LYS A 87 5.50 3.01 -13.51
C LYS A 87 4.80 4.26 -14.05
N THR A 88 3.64 4.11 -14.65
CA THR A 88 2.85 5.21 -15.22
C THR A 88 1.99 5.90 -14.16
N TRP A 89 1.32 5.12 -13.30
CA TRP A 89 0.28 5.61 -12.41
C TRP A 89 0.70 5.75 -10.96
N ASP A 90 1.75 5.03 -10.51
CA ASP A 90 2.24 5.07 -9.14
C ASP A 90 3.72 5.48 -9.12
N GLN A 91 3.94 6.79 -9.12
CA GLN A 91 5.28 7.38 -9.09
C GLN A 91 5.65 7.92 -7.70
N ALA A 92 4.69 7.94 -6.77
CA ALA A 92 4.93 8.32 -5.38
C ALA A 92 5.91 7.33 -4.71
N VAL A 93 5.80 6.05 -5.08
CA VAL A 93 6.70 4.98 -4.59
C VAL A 93 7.28 4.22 -5.79
N PRO A 94 8.35 4.72 -6.42
CA PRO A 94 8.91 4.10 -7.61
C PRO A 94 9.56 2.75 -7.32
N LEU A 95 9.49 1.83 -8.29
CA LEU A 95 10.22 0.56 -8.25
C LEU A 95 11.73 0.83 -8.14
N LYS A 96 12.39 0.19 -7.17
CA LYS A 96 13.82 0.31 -6.94
C LYS A 96 14.64 -0.76 -7.66
N ASN A 97 13.98 -1.83 -8.08
CA ASN A 97 14.53 -2.94 -8.85
C ASN A 97 13.82 -3.08 -10.20
N GLU A 98 14.18 -4.09 -10.98
CA GLU A 98 13.47 -4.48 -12.21
C GLU A 98 12.73 -5.80 -11.95
N PRO A 99 11.54 -5.75 -11.33
CA PRO A 99 10.76 -6.95 -11.06
C PRO A 99 10.27 -7.57 -12.37
N LYS A 100 10.04 -8.87 -12.34
CA LYS A 100 9.43 -9.55 -13.48
C LYS A 100 7.96 -9.11 -13.60
N ASP A 101 7.55 -8.71 -14.81
CA ASP A 101 6.15 -8.52 -15.10
C ASP A 101 5.43 -9.88 -15.10
N ILE A 102 4.38 -10.00 -14.29
CA ILE A 102 3.62 -11.24 -14.09
C ILE A 102 2.26 -11.23 -14.81
N GLY A 103 2.04 -10.31 -15.74
CA GLY A 103 0.78 -10.16 -16.48
C GLY A 103 -0.10 -9.05 -15.94
N THR A 104 -1.39 -9.07 -16.24
CA THR A 104 -2.33 -8.04 -15.79
C THR A 104 -2.74 -8.23 -14.33
N ARG A 105 -3.23 -7.16 -13.70
CA ARG A 105 -3.68 -7.19 -12.30
C ARG A 105 -4.83 -8.17 -12.04
N GLY A 106 -5.75 -8.32 -12.99
CA GLY A 106 -6.88 -9.28 -12.90
C GLY A 106 -6.54 -10.71 -13.31
N GLU A 107 -5.48 -10.90 -14.12
CA GLU A 107 -5.10 -12.19 -14.73
C GLU A 107 -3.59 -12.41 -14.68
N PRO A 108 -3.02 -12.69 -13.49
CA PRO A 108 -1.59 -12.92 -13.34
C PRO A 108 -1.16 -14.27 -13.97
N SER A 109 0.04 -14.30 -14.56
CA SER A 109 0.63 -15.49 -15.19
C SER A 109 1.16 -16.47 -14.13
N MET A 110 0.48 -17.58 -13.93
CA MET A 110 0.86 -18.61 -12.97
C MET A 110 2.25 -19.20 -13.26
N ASP A 111 2.57 -19.42 -14.54
CA ASP A 111 3.87 -19.97 -14.95
C ASP A 111 5.02 -19.01 -14.64
N THR A 112 4.79 -17.70 -14.87
CA THR A 112 5.79 -16.67 -14.56
C THR A 112 6.01 -16.59 -13.05
N ILE A 113 4.95 -16.59 -12.24
CA ILE A 113 5.03 -16.56 -10.79
C ILE A 113 5.76 -17.82 -10.27
N ALA A 114 5.40 -18.99 -10.75
CA ALA A 114 6.05 -20.24 -10.35
C ALA A 114 7.56 -20.26 -10.65
N ALA A 115 7.97 -19.69 -11.80
CA ALA A 115 9.38 -19.59 -12.17
C ALA A 115 10.18 -18.67 -11.21
N LEU A 116 9.54 -17.68 -10.58
CA LEU A 116 10.16 -16.79 -9.60
C LEU A 116 10.43 -17.47 -8.27
N LYS A 117 9.73 -18.56 -7.94
CA LYS A 117 9.81 -19.28 -6.67
C LYS A 117 9.69 -18.30 -5.48
N PRO A 118 8.58 -17.56 -5.37
CA PRO A 118 8.37 -16.63 -4.28
C PRO A 118 8.19 -17.40 -2.95
N ASP A 119 8.52 -16.75 -1.85
CA ASP A 119 8.20 -17.22 -0.49
C ASP A 119 6.85 -16.67 0.01
N LEU A 120 6.34 -15.62 -0.65
CA LEU A 120 5.02 -15.04 -0.41
C LEU A 120 4.45 -14.41 -1.69
N ILE A 121 3.15 -14.57 -1.88
CA ILE A 121 2.35 -13.80 -2.86
C ILE A 121 1.37 -12.95 -2.06
N VAL A 122 1.44 -11.61 -2.22
CA VAL A 122 0.42 -10.70 -1.70
C VAL A 122 -0.59 -10.49 -2.82
N ALA A 123 -1.85 -10.77 -2.53
CA ALA A 123 -2.91 -10.80 -3.52
C ALA A 123 -4.12 -10.00 -3.04
N SER A 124 -4.75 -9.27 -3.97
CA SER A 124 -5.99 -8.56 -3.72
C SER A 124 -7.18 -9.53 -3.62
N THR A 125 -8.12 -9.24 -2.72
CA THR A 125 -9.43 -9.91 -2.69
C THR A 125 -10.27 -9.66 -3.95
N ASP A 126 -9.83 -8.77 -4.85
CA ASP A 126 -10.50 -8.51 -6.14
C ASP A 126 -10.15 -9.57 -7.19
N LEU A 127 -9.11 -10.38 -6.93
CA LEU A 127 -8.80 -11.50 -7.81
C LEU A 127 -9.91 -12.56 -7.77
N PRO A 128 -10.25 -13.16 -8.91
CA PRO A 128 -11.18 -14.28 -8.93
C PRO A 128 -10.72 -15.42 -8.00
N PRO A 129 -11.60 -16.02 -7.19
CA PRO A 129 -11.23 -17.11 -6.27
C PRO A 129 -10.51 -18.29 -6.94
N ALA A 130 -10.80 -18.53 -8.23
CA ALA A 130 -10.10 -19.55 -9.02
C ALA A 130 -8.62 -19.19 -9.24
N ALA A 131 -8.28 -17.92 -9.44
CA ALA A 131 -6.91 -17.45 -9.57
C ALA A 131 -6.17 -17.59 -8.24
N VAL A 132 -6.76 -17.13 -7.13
CA VAL A 132 -6.18 -17.29 -5.79
C VAL A 132 -5.90 -18.75 -5.47
N LYS A 133 -6.84 -19.66 -5.80
CA LYS A 133 -6.63 -21.11 -5.62
C LYS A 133 -5.44 -21.64 -6.43
N GLN A 134 -5.15 -21.09 -7.60
CA GLN A 134 -3.96 -21.46 -8.37
C GLN A 134 -2.70 -20.88 -7.76
N LEU A 135 -2.72 -19.63 -7.32
CA LEU A 135 -1.58 -19.00 -6.64
C LEU A 135 -1.16 -19.78 -5.39
N ARG A 136 -2.11 -20.25 -4.59
CA ARG A 136 -1.87 -21.08 -3.38
C ARG A 136 -1.22 -22.45 -3.67
N LYS A 137 -1.17 -22.89 -4.93
CA LYS A 137 -0.38 -24.09 -5.31
C LYS A 137 1.09 -23.75 -5.55
N VAL A 138 1.41 -22.47 -5.73
CA VAL A 138 2.78 -22.02 -6.04
C VAL A 138 3.51 -21.62 -4.77
N ALA A 139 2.87 -20.81 -3.90
CA ALA A 139 3.45 -20.31 -2.66
C ALA A 139 2.36 -19.93 -1.64
N PRO A 140 2.70 -19.63 -0.38
CA PRO A 140 1.78 -18.98 0.55
C PRO A 140 1.20 -17.72 -0.07
N VAL A 141 -0.13 -17.51 0.08
CA VAL A 141 -0.84 -16.33 -0.43
C VAL A 141 -1.45 -15.59 0.74
N LEU A 142 -1.10 -14.32 0.87
CA LEU A 142 -1.71 -13.37 1.78
C LEU A 142 -2.71 -12.52 1.00
N GLU A 143 -4.01 -12.77 1.17
CA GLU A 143 -5.05 -11.94 0.58
C GLU A 143 -5.27 -10.70 1.44
N VAL A 144 -5.20 -9.51 0.82
CA VAL A 144 -5.52 -8.23 1.45
C VAL A 144 -6.76 -7.63 0.80
N ARG A 145 -7.58 -6.95 1.57
CA ARG A 145 -8.75 -6.26 1.05
C ARG A 145 -8.32 -4.92 0.45
N SER A 146 -8.58 -4.70 -0.83
CA SER A 146 -8.10 -3.51 -1.53
C SER A 146 -8.68 -2.22 -0.98
N ALA A 147 -9.96 -2.22 -0.59
CA ALA A 147 -10.64 -1.03 -0.07
C ALA A 147 -11.80 -1.40 0.87
N SER A 148 -12.27 -0.43 1.63
CA SER A 148 -13.49 -0.54 2.46
C SER A 148 -14.14 0.83 2.59
N ALA A 149 -15.28 1.03 1.96
CA ALA A 149 -16.00 2.31 2.04
C ALA A 149 -16.51 2.66 3.45
N ALA A 150 -16.57 1.67 4.35
CA ALA A 150 -16.93 1.90 5.74
C ALA A 150 -15.79 2.49 6.58
N ASP A 151 -14.53 2.21 6.20
CA ASP A 151 -13.33 2.65 6.91
C ASP A 151 -12.12 2.65 5.95
N PRO A 152 -12.04 3.60 5.00
CA PRO A 152 -11.01 3.56 3.96
C PRO A 152 -9.57 3.68 4.51
N ILE A 153 -9.33 4.61 5.41
CA ILE A 153 -8.00 4.84 5.98
C ILE A 153 -7.62 3.72 6.94
N GLY A 154 -8.56 3.23 7.76
CA GLY A 154 -8.30 2.07 8.62
C GLY A 154 -8.02 0.80 7.81
N GLN A 155 -8.64 0.62 6.63
CA GLN A 155 -8.32 -0.51 5.76
C GLN A 155 -6.93 -0.37 5.14
N MET A 156 -6.54 0.83 4.67
CA MET A 156 -5.19 1.11 4.18
C MET A 156 -4.14 0.79 5.26
N THR A 157 -4.40 1.19 6.51
CA THR A 157 -3.51 0.92 7.65
C THR A 157 -3.42 -0.57 7.98
N LYS A 158 -4.54 -1.30 7.97
CA LYS A 158 -4.56 -2.75 8.19
C LYS A 158 -3.75 -3.50 7.13
N ASN A 159 -3.81 -3.06 5.87
CA ASN A 159 -3.03 -3.66 4.80
C ASN A 159 -1.52 -3.44 5.02
N LEU A 160 -1.11 -2.24 5.42
CA LEU A 160 0.27 -1.95 5.79
C LEU A 160 0.74 -2.87 6.93
N ASP A 161 -0.05 -2.97 8.00
CA ASP A 161 0.30 -3.73 9.19
C ASP A 161 0.46 -5.23 8.90
N ILE A 162 -0.47 -5.84 8.17
CA ILE A 162 -0.40 -7.28 7.88
C ILE A 162 0.74 -7.62 6.92
N ILE A 163 1.03 -6.76 5.93
CA ILE A 163 2.18 -6.95 5.04
C ILE A 163 3.48 -6.74 5.81
N ALA A 164 3.52 -5.77 6.74
CA ALA A 164 4.68 -5.53 7.59
C ALA A 164 4.96 -6.74 8.52
N GLU A 165 3.92 -7.37 9.09
CA GLU A 165 4.05 -8.58 9.89
C GLU A 165 4.60 -9.74 9.04
N ALA A 166 4.05 -9.95 7.82
CA ALA A 166 4.51 -10.98 6.89
C ALA A 166 5.98 -10.81 6.47
N THR A 167 6.49 -9.57 6.42
CA THR A 167 7.84 -9.23 5.93
C THR A 167 8.82 -8.89 7.05
N GLY A 168 8.37 -8.86 8.31
CA GLY A 168 9.19 -8.48 9.47
C GLY A 168 9.58 -7.00 9.47
N SER A 169 8.72 -6.12 8.92
CA SER A 169 8.99 -4.69 8.72
C SER A 169 8.20 -3.79 9.68
N GLY A 170 7.77 -4.28 10.84
CA GLY A 170 6.88 -3.58 11.77
C GLY A 170 7.37 -2.19 12.19
N GLU A 171 8.66 -2.04 12.56
CA GLU A 171 9.21 -0.73 12.92
C GLU A 171 9.10 0.31 11.79
N ARG A 172 9.18 -0.17 10.54
CA ARG A 172 9.05 0.70 9.39
C ARG A 172 7.60 1.08 9.14
N ALA A 173 6.66 0.18 9.36
CA ALA A 173 5.23 0.45 9.29
C ALA A 173 4.83 1.55 10.28
N GLU A 174 5.31 1.52 11.53
CA GLU A 174 5.05 2.58 12.51
C GLU A 174 5.54 3.95 12.01
N LYS A 175 6.76 4.03 11.47
CA LYS A 175 7.30 5.29 10.91
C LYS A 175 6.48 5.82 9.74
N ILE A 176 5.94 4.93 8.89
CA ILE A 176 5.08 5.31 7.77
C ILE A 176 3.76 5.88 8.28
N LYS A 177 3.15 5.26 9.29
CA LYS A 177 1.91 5.75 9.92
C LYS A 177 2.12 7.11 10.56
N ASP A 178 3.18 7.26 11.37
CA ASP A 178 3.52 8.54 12.02
C ASP A 178 3.74 9.66 10.99
N ALA A 179 4.43 9.36 9.88
CA ALA A 179 4.67 10.33 8.81
C ALA A 179 3.37 10.74 8.10
N PHE A 180 2.46 9.79 7.85
CA PHE A 180 1.16 10.08 7.28
C PHE A 180 0.29 10.94 8.20
N ASP A 181 0.23 10.63 9.49
CA ASP A 181 -0.52 11.40 10.48
C ASP A 181 0.00 12.83 10.61
N ALA A 182 1.32 13.01 10.56
CA ALA A 182 1.95 14.32 10.50
C ALA A 182 1.53 15.10 9.25
N LYS A 183 1.54 14.45 8.07
CA LYS A 183 1.08 15.04 6.81
C LYS A 183 -0.37 15.51 6.87
N VAL A 184 -1.27 14.69 7.41
CA VAL A 184 -2.69 15.05 7.60
C VAL A 184 -2.79 16.29 8.52
N THR A 185 -2.06 16.30 9.62
CA THR A 185 -2.07 17.41 10.58
C THR A 185 -1.57 18.71 9.95
N GLU A 186 -0.45 18.66 9.24
CA GLU A 186 0.13 19.81 8.54
C GLU A 186 -0.79 20.31 7.42
N GLY A 187 -1.32 19.40 6.61
CA GLY A 187 -2.23 19.74 5.52
C GLY A 187 -3.52 20.38 6.01
N LYS A 188 -4.12 19.81 7.05
CA LYS A 188 -5.31 20.39 7.70
C LYS A 188 -5.06 21.81 8.19
N LYS A 189 -3.93 22.02 8.87
CA LYS A 189 -3.54 23.34 9.35
C LYS A 189 -3.35 24.33 8.19
N ALA A 190 -2.66 23.93 7.13
CA ALA A 190 -2.40 24.81 5.99
C ALA A 190 -3.72 25.24 5.29
N LEU A 191 -4.66 24.30 5.12
CA LEU A 191 -5.97 24.60 4.56
C LEU A 191 -6.80 25.55 5.47
N ALA A 192 -6.78 25.30 6.79
CA ALA A 192 -7.46 26.16 7.76
C ALA A 192 -6.87 27.57 7.77
N ASP A 193 -5.55 27.72 7.75
CA ASP A 193 -4.84 29.01 7.70
C ASP A 193 -5.18 29.78 6.39
N ALA A 194 -5.48 29.06 5.29
CA ALA A 194 -5.96 29.62 4.03
C ALA A 194 -7.48 29.91 4.00
N GLY A 195 -8.20 29.68 5.10
CA GLY A 195 -9.64 29.91 5.19
C GLY A 195 -10.49 28.86 4.48
N LEU A 196 -9.95 27.65 4.28
CA LEU A 196 -10.60 26.55 3.55
C LEU A 196 -11.19 25.48 4.46
N ASP A 197 -11.21 25.69 5.78
CA ASP A 197 -11.87 24.75 6.71
C ASP A 197 -13.35 24.60 6.36
N GLY A 198 -13.79 23.37 6.17
CA GLY A 198 -15.15 23.05 5.73
C GLY A 198 -15.47 23.38 4.27
N ALA A 199 -14.47 23.74 3.46
CA ALA A 199 -14.68 24.04 2.05
C ALA A 199 -15.11 22.79 1.26
N PRO A 200 -16.12 22.91 0.34
CA PRO A 200 -16.57 21.79 -0.47
C PRO A 200 -15.57 21.47 -1.58
N VAL A 201 -15.15 20.20 -1.65
CA VAL A 201 -14.25 19.65 -2.69
C VAL A 201 -14.93 18.47 -3.36
N ALA A 202 -14.92 18.45 -4.69
CA ALA A 202 -15.30 17.31 -5.51
C ALA A 202 -14.03 16.76 -6.18
N PHE A 203 -13.58 15.58 -5.77
CA PHE A 203 -12.50 14.88 -6.47
C PHE A 203 -13.08 13.82 -7.40
N ALA A 204 -12.56 13.74 -8.62
CA ALA A 204 -12.92 12.73 -9.60
C ALA A 204 -11.70 12.35 -10.46
N ASP A 205 -11.78 11.20 -11.08
CA ASP A 205 -11.09 10.92 -12.32
C ASP A 205 -12.11 10.72 -13.43
N GLY A 206 -11.64 10.56 -14.64
CA GLY A 206 -12.54 10.34 -15.77
C GLY A 206 -11.82 9.76 -16.97
N TYR A 207 -12.59 9.13 -17.84
CA TYR A 207 -12.07 8.54 -19.07
C TYR A 207 -12.95 8.89 -20.26
N ASP A 208 -12.32 9.27 -21.36
CA ASP A 208 -12.95 9.34 -22.67
C ASP A 208 -12.74 7.99 -23.39
N ILE A 209 -13.82 7.23 -23.52
CA ILE A 209 -13.85 5.98 -24.25
C ILE A 209 -14.82 6.12 -25.41
N SER A 210 -14.31 6.11 -26.65
CA SER A 210 -15.13 6.21 -27.87
C SER A 210 -16.04 7.46 -27.91
N ASN A 211 -15.50 8.62 -27.53
CA ASN A 211 -16.20 9.90 -27.41
C ASN A 211 -17.33 9.93 -26.36
N GLN A 212 -17.26 9.05 -25.40
CA GLN A 212 -18.10 9.08 -24.22
C GLN A 212 -17.25 9.31 -22.98
N VAL A 213 -17.46 10.44 -22.29
CA VAL A 213 -16.77 10.74 -21.05
C VAL A 213 -17.53 10.12 -19.89
N SER A 214 -16.88 9.18 -19.23
CA SER A 214 -17.32 8.65 -17.94
C SER A 214 -16.53 9.34 -16.83
N ILE A 215 -17.22 9.84 -15.82
CA ILE A 215 -16.64 10.50 -14.66
C ILE A 215 -16.89 9.61 -13.45
N ARG A 216 -15.83 9.41 -12.66
CA ARG A 216 -15.87 8.58 -11.46
C ARG A 216 -15.68 9.46 -10.22
N PRO A 217 -16.79 9.83 -9.53
CA PRO A 217 -16.77 10.53 -8.27
C PRO A 217 -16.12 9.72 -7.14
N TYR A 218 -15.25 10.35 -6.37
CA TYR A 218 -14.69 9.82 -5.13
C TYR A 218 -15.51 10.34 -3.96
N THR A 219 -16.48 9.53 -3.49
CA THR A 219 -17.36 9.91 -2.39
C THR A 219 -16.65 9.85 -1.03
N SER A 220 -17.33 10.21 0.06
CA SER A 220 -16.76 10.10 1.43
C SER A 220 -16.30 8.68 1.81
N GLY A 221 -16.87 7.65 1.18
CA GLY A 221 -16.42 6.25 1.36
C GLY A 221 -15.19 5.88 0.56
N SER A 222 -14.66 6.75 -0.30
CA SER A 222 -13.40 6.50 -1.00
C SER A 222 -12.20 6.92 -0.15
N LEU A 223 -11.01 6.35 -0.43
CA LEU A 223 -9.79 6.72 0.27
C LEU A 223 -9.48 8.22 0.14
N ILE A 224 -9.55 8.76 -1.08
CA ILE A 224 -9.39 10.19 -1.34
C ILE A 224 -10.45 11.03 -0.59
N GLY A 225 -11.71 10.58 -0.59
CA GLY A 225 -12.78 11.27 0.12
C GLY A 225 -12.54 11.32 1.62
N ALA A 226 -12.14 10.20 2.21
CA ALA A 226 -11.81 10.11 3.63
C ALA A 226 -10.59 10.98 4.00
N VAL A 227 -9.55 11.02 3.16
CA VAL A 227 -8.39 11.90 3.37
C VAL A 227 -8.82 13.36 3.31
N ASN A 228 -9.66 13.77 2.35
CA ASN A 228 -10.18 15.13 2.28
C ASN A 228 -10.95 15.53 3.54
N GLU A 229 -11.75 14.62 4.10
CA GLU A 229 -12.49 14.87 5.34
C GLU A 229 -11.56 14.99 6.54
N GLN A 230 -10.48 14.19 6.62
CA GLN A 230 -9.46 14.37 7.66
C GLN A 230 -8.74 15.71 7.56
N LEU A 231 -8.55 16.23 6.36
CA LEU A 231 -8.00 17.55 6.11
C LEU A 231 -8.96 18.70 6.48
N GLY A 232 -10.17 18.40 6.94
CA GLY A 232 -11.19 19.39 7.30
C GLY A 232 -12.03 19.87 6.12
N LEU A 233 -11.90 19.29 4.93
CA LEU A 233 -12.71 19.60 3.75
C LEU A 233 -14.03 18.82 3.78
N LYS A 234 -15.01 19.24 3.00
CA LYS A 234 -16.29 18.54 2.84
C LYS A 234 -16.38 17.91 1.46
N ASN A 235 -16.74 16.64 1.42
CA ASN A 235 -17.04 15.98 0.15
C ASN A 235 -18.30 16.60 -0.48
N ALA A 236 -18.17 17.09 -1.72
CA ALA A 236 -19.27 17.79 -2.43
C ALA A 236 -20.19 16.85 -3.22
N TRP A 237 -19.79 15.59 -3.42
CA TRP A 237 -20.57 14.63 -4.17
C TRP A 237 -21.88 14.27 -3.47
N LYS A 238 -22.95 14.16 -4.28
CA LYS A 238 -24.31 13.75 -3.84
C LYS A 238 -24.69 12.36 -4.38
N VAL A 239 -23.80 11.73 -5.16
CA VAL A 239 -24.00 10.38 -5.68
C VAL A 239 -23.59 9.36 -4.62
N GLU A 240 -24.21 8.18 -4.67
CA GLU A 240 -23.79 7.06 -3.85
C GLU A 240 -22.53 6.43 -4.43
N GLY A 241 -21.59 6.09 -3.56
CA GLY A 241 -20.44 5.27 -3.89
C GLY A 241 -20.75 3.78 -3.68
N ASP A 242 -20.00 2.91 -4.38
CA ASP A 242 -20.05 1.48 -4.10
C ASP A 242 -19.54 1.17 -2.68
N LYS A 243 -19.86 -0.02 -2.17
CA LYS A 243 -19.56 -0.40 -0.78
C LYS A 243 -18.10 -0.80 -0.53
N ASP A 244 -17.33 -1.03 -1.58
CA ASP A 244 -15.94 -1.46 -1.48
C ASP A 244 -15.00 -0.26 -1.63
N TYR A 245 -15.07 0.47 -2.73
CA TYR A 245 -14.19 1.60 -3.02
C TYR A 245 -14.78 2.99 -2.73
N GLY A 246 -16.09 3.08 -2.49
CA GLY A 246 -16.77 4.36 -2.31
C GLY A 246 -16.80 5.20 -3.59
N LEU A 247 -16.76 4.55 -4.76
CA LEU A 247 -16.73 5.23 -6.05
C LEU A 247 -18.11 5.31 -6.65
N GLY A 248 -18.48 6.50 -7.13
CA GLY A 248 -19.70 6.72 -7.89
C GLY A 248 -19.47 6.65 -9.39
N THR A 249 -20.53 6.85 -10.15
CA THR A 249 -20.49 7.02 -11.61
C THR A 249 -21.38 8.17 -12.00
N THR A 250 -20.89 9.02 -12.89
CA THR A 250 -21.66 10.13 -13.46
C THR A 250 -21.11 10.50 -14.83
N ASP A 251 -21.80 11.43 -15.47
CA ASP A 251 -21.41 12.10 -16.71
C ASP A 251 -21.25 13.61 -16.48
N VAL A 252 -21.03 14.37 -17.54
CA VAL A 252 -20.88 15.83 -17.46
C VAL A 252 -22.15 16.53 -16.98
N GLU A 253 -23.33 16.01 -17.32
CA GLU A 253 -24.62 16.55 -16.86
C GLU A 253 -24.77 16.37 -15.35
N GLY A 254 -24.30 15.28 -14.78
CA GLY A 254 -24.33 15.04 -13.34
C GLY A 254 -23.52 16.05 -12.53
N LEU A 255 -22.51 16.68 -13.12
CA LEU A 255 -21.72 17.73 -12.48
C LEU A 255 -22.51 19.00 -12.18
N THR A 256 -23.66 19.23 -12.87
CA THR A 256 -24.57 20.34 -12.60
C THR A 256 -25.22 20.31 -11.22
N LYS A 257 -25.13 19.13 -10.53
CA LYS A 257 -25.64 18.96 -9.16
C LYS A 257 -24.64 19.41 -8.09
N LEU A 258 -23.40 19.73 -8.49
CA LEU A 258 -22.39 20.29 -7.59
C LEU A 258 -22.73 21.77 -7.30
N GLY A 259 -22.40 22.19 -6.08
CA GLY A 259 -22.64 23.56 -5.65
C GLY A 259 -21.74 24.59 -6.35
N ASP A 260 -22.13 25.87 -6.24
CA ASP A 260 -21.42 26.98 -6.91
C ASP A 260 -20.02 27.26 -6.33
N ASP A 261 -19.76 26.86 -5.11
CA ASP A 261 -18.49 27.13 -4.39
C ASP A 261 -17.57 25.90 -4.30
N VAL A 262 -17.87 24.88 -5.11
CA VAL A 262 -17.08 23.65 -5.15
C VAL A 262 -15.74 23.91 -5.81
N ARG A 263 -14.69 23.36 -5.23
CA ARG A 263 -13.37 23.18 -5.84
C ARG A 263 -13.33 21.80 -6.46
N PHE A 264 -13.17 21.76 -7.77
CA PHE A 264 -13.11 20.49 -8.51
C PHE A 264 -11.66 20.07 -8.71
N ALA A 265 -11.25 18.98 -8.07
CA ALA A 265 -9.90 18.43 -8.21
C ALA A 265 -9.93 17.11 -8.97
N TYR A 266 -8.92 16.84 -9.77
CA TYR A 266 -8.79 15.59 -10.51
C TYR A 266 -7.33 15.19 -10.73
N ILE A 267 -7.14 13.90 -10.98
CA ILE A 267 -5.89 13.31 -11.47
C ILE A 267 -6.18 12.66 -12.82
N GLY A 268 -5.28 12.84 -13.75
CA GLY A 268 -5.18 12.11 -15.01
C GLY A 268 -3.75 11.68 -15.21
N ASN A 269 -3.42 11.22 -16.41
CA ASN A 269 -2.05 10.85 -16.77
C ASN A 269 -1.81 11.15 -18.25
N ASP A 270 -0.84 12.02 -18.54
CA ASP A 270 -0.51 12.40 -19.93
C ASP A 270 0.03 11.21 -20.75
N GLY A 271 0.51 10.15 -20.06
CA GLY A 271 0.93 8.90 -20.69
C GLY A 271 -0.20 7.93 -21.02
N ASP A 272 -1.43 8.21 -20.54
CA ASP A 272 -2.63 7.39 -20.75
C ASP A 272 -3.72 8.21 -21.43
N LYS A 273 -3.84 8.06 -22.73
CA LYS A 273 -4.81 8.82 -23.54
C LYS A 273 -6.24 8.55 -23.07
N GLY A 274 -7.01 9.62 -22.93
CA GLY A 274 -8.39 9.57 -22.47
C GLY A 274 -8.54 9.72 -20.96
N SER A 275 -7.47 9.63 -20.17
CA SER A 275 -7.55 9.85 -18.71
C SER A 275 -7.58 11.33 -18.28
N THR A 276 -7.52 12.27 -19.24
CA THR A 276 -7.58 13.71 -19.01
C THR A 276 -8.80 14.38 -19.67
N PRO A 277 -10.04 13.81 -19.54
CA PRO A 277 -11.18 14.30 -20.30
C PRO A 277 -11.57 15.74 -19.97
N PHE A 278 -11.26 16.23 -18.77
CA PHE A 278 -11.60 17.58 -18.30
C PHE A 278 -10.87 18.69 -19.06
N THR A 279 -9.66 18.42 -19.53
CA THR A 279 -8.85 19.35 -20.35
C THR A 279 -8.95 19.06 -21.85
N ASP A 280 -9.41 17.87 -22.23
CA ASP A 280 -9.43 17.40 -23.62
C ASP A 280 -10.86 17.34 -24.16
N ALA A 281 -11.57 16.22 -23.96
CA ALA A 281 -12.91 16.01 -24.51
C ALA A 281 -13.93 17.03 -24.02
N LEU A 282 -13.91 17.42 -22.75
CA LEU A 282 -14.83 18.37 -22.15
C LEU A 282 -14.42 19.84 -22.31
N ALA A 283 -13.19 20.14 -22.77
CA ALA A 283 -12.69 21.52 -22.86
C ALA A 283 -13.62 22.47 -23.66
N LYS A 284 -14.38 21.94 -24.63
CA LYS A 284 -15.33 22.69 -25.46
C LYS A 284 -16.79 22.27 -25.22
N ASP A 285 -17.02 21.38 -24.27
CA ASP A 285 -18.38 20.95 -23.95
C ASP A 285 -19.16 22.08 -23.31
N LYS A 286 -20.41 22.29 -23.74
CA LYS A 286 -21.24 23.41 -23.31
C LYS A 286 -21.71 23.27 -21.87
N VAL A 287 -21.94 22.05 -21.39
CA VAL A 287 -22.36 21.80 -20.01
C VAL A 287 -21.15 22.07 -19.10
N TRP A 288 -20.00 21.47 -19.39
CA TRP A 288 -18.76 21.67 -18.64
C TRP A 288 -18.37 23.14 -18.51
N THR A 289 -18.31 23.85 -19.65
CA THR A 289 -17.91 25.26 -19.66
C THR A 289 -18.96 26.20 -19.03
N SER A 290 -20.18 25.71 -18.79
CA SER A 290 -21.25 26.47 -18.10
C SER A 290 -21.19 26.36 -16.58
N LEU A 291 -20.48 25.35 -16.04
CA LEU A 291 -20.41 25.06 -14.60
C LEU A 291 -19.81 26.24 -13.82
N PRO A 292 -20.36 26.61 -12.66
CA PRO A 292 -19.89 27.74 -11.87
C PRO A 292 -18.39 27.62 -11.48
N PHE A 293 -17.92 26.47 -11.02
CA PHE A 293 -16.55 26.25 -10.64
C PHE A 293 -15.58 26.29 -11.84
N VAL A 294 -16.01 25.87 -13.04
CA VAL A 294 -15.22 26.00 -14.27
C VAL A 294 -15.07 27.47 -14.66
N LYS A 295 -16.17 28.26 -14.60
CA LYS A 295 -16.14 29.71 -14.89
C LYS A 295 -15.29 30.50 -13.90
N LYS A 296 -15.23 30.07 -12.64
CA LYS A 296 -14.41 30.69 -11.58
C LYS A 296 -12.93 30.29 -11.66
N GLY A 297 -12.59 29.25 -12.41
CA GLY A 297 -11.24 28.68 -12.45
C GLY A 297 -10.94 27.77 -11.28
N ASP A 298 -11.95 27.29 -10.55
CA ASP A 298 -11.83 26.35 -9.42
C ASP A 298 -11.74 24.89 -9.90
N VAL A 299 -10.95 24.65 -10.95
CA VAL A 299 -10.64 23.32 -11.50
C VAL A 299 -9.14 23.06 -11.34
N HIS A 300 -8.81 22.10 -10.53
CA HIS A 300 -7.47 21.83 -10.05
C HIS A 300 -6.98 20.46 -10.54
N ARG A 301 -6.12 20.43 -11.55
CA ARG A 301 -5.40 19.23 -11.95
C ARG A 301 -4.25 19.00 -10.99
N LEU A 302 -4.25 17.85 -10.31
CA LEU A 302 -3.13 17.41 -9.48
C LEU A 302 -2.06 16.72 -10.36
N PRO A 303 -0.81 16.61 -9.89
CA PRO A 303 0.27 15.96 -10.64
C PRO A 303 -0.07 14.50 -10.98
N ASP A 304 0.44 14.06 -12.12
CA ASP A 304 0.41 12.65 -12.52
C ASP A 304 1.20 11.77 -11.55
N GLY A 305 0.91 10.48 -11.55
CA GLY A 305 1.69 9.50 -10.81
C GLY A 305 1.40 9.43 -9.32
N ILE A 306 0.28 9.97 -8.86
CA ILE A 306 -0.27 9.74 -7.52
C ILE A 306 -1.33 8.65 -7.63
N TRP A 307 -1.06 7.47 -7.07
CA TRP A 307 -2.01 6.37 -7.15
C TRP A 307 -3.19 6.58 -6.18
N MET A 308 -4.37 6.79 -6.71
CA MET A 308 -5.57 7.14 -5.93
C MET A 308 -6.09 6.02 -5.03
N PHE A 309 -5.56 4.82 -5.19
CA PHE A 309 -5.84 3.62 -4.41
C PHE A 309 -4.58 3.11 -3.68
N GLY A 310 -3.57 3.96 -3.54
CA GLY A 310 -2.28 3.62 -2.96
C GLY A 310 -2.29 3.55 -1.44
N GLY A 311 -1.09 3.46 -0.88
CA GLY A 311 -0.84 3.47 0.55
C GLY A 311 -0.61 4.88 1.10
N GLN A 312 -0.01 4.94 2.27
CA GLN A 312 0.26 6.17 3.00
C GLN A 312 1.15 7.15 2.23
N GLU A 313 2.10 6.64 1.43
CA GLU A 313 3.02 7.48 0.64
C GLU A 313 2.28 8.18 -0.50
N SER A 314 1.45 7.46 -1.27
CA SER A 314 0.60 8.06 -2.30
C SER A 314 -0.39 9.06 -1.70
N MET A 315 -0.99 8.75 -0.55
CA MET A 315 -1.89 9.68 0.12
C MET A 315 -1.15 10.90 0.68
N GLY A 316 0.07 10.75 1.15
CA GLY A 316 0.94 11.87 1.52
C GLY A 316 1.25 12.78 0.34
N ALA A 317 1.59 12.22 -0.81
CA ALA A 317 1.81 12.97 -2.04
C ALA A 317 0.51 13.66 -2.53
N TYR A 318 -0.63 13.01 -2.39
CA TYR A 318 -1.94 13.60 -2.66
C TYR A 318 -2.21 14.83 -1.79
N ILE A 319 -1.98 14.73 -0.48
CA ILE A 319 -2.16 15.82 0.47
C ILE A 319 -1.30 17.02 0.08
N ASP A 320 -0.01 16.81 -0.16
CA ASP A 320 0.92 17.87 -0.57
C ASP A 320 0.46 18.56 -1.87
N ALA A 321 0.03 17.77 -2.86
CA ALA A 321 -0.44 18.29 -4.13
C ALA A 321 -1.75 19.08 -3.98
N LEU A 322 -2.73 18.54 -3.25
CA LEU A 322 -4.01 19.21 -3.04
C LEU A 322 -3.85 20.52 -2.26
N VAL A 323 -3.12 20.50 -1.15
CA VAL A 323 -2.86 21.70 -0.34
C VAL A 323 -2.19 22.78 -1.19
N LYS A 324 -1.13 22.41 -1.92
CA LYS A 324 -0.44 23.34 -2.82
C LYS A 324 -1.36 23.96 -3.87
N GLU A 325 -2.27 23.17 -4.46
CA GLU A 325 -3.20 23.68 -5.48
C GLU A 325 -4.30 24.58 -4.90
N LEU A 326 -4.82 24.23 -3.74
CA LEU A 326 -5.94 24.96 -3.12
C LEU A 326 -5.49 26.25 -2.38
N THR A 327 -4.20 26.37 -2.05
CA THR A 327 -3.66 27.54 -1.31
C THR A 327 -2.83 28.50 -2.17
N LYS A 328 -2.88 28.37 -3.50
CA LYS A 328 -2.24 29.31 -4.47
C LYS A 328 -2.89 30.72 -4.46
#